data_c30a4d6963aa1e18d1b58ee836443b94
#
_entry.id   c30a4d6963aa1e18d1b58ee836443b94
#
_cell.length_a   1.000
_cell.length_b   1.000
_cell.length_c   1.000
_cell.angle_alpha   90.00
_cell.angle_beta   90.00
_cell.angle_gamma   90.00
#
_symmetry.space_group_name_H-M   'P 1'
#
loop_
_entity.id
_entity.type
_entity.pdbx_description
1 polymer ?
#
loop_
_entity_poly.entity_id
_entity_poly.type
_entity_poly.pdbx_seq_one_letter_code
_entity_poly.pdbx_strand_id
1 'polypeptide(L)'
;MARTESKTPIWGVIAVLALLAVGANFLLRILSDPASGMDFSIYRLGAMTIFDNEGFTQDLYSPTLNDHGVIKPPFTYPPFAAMLFLPFAFMPLVVGKVLMVLGSVVVAWWLSTVIYNYVNARGRELPLQRYFGRVGTIAVLTLLVVAAGPW
;
A
#
# COMPACT_ATOMS: atom_id res chain seq x y z
N MET A 1 -38.98 -19.29 3.65
CA MET A 1 -37.94 -18.28 3.40
C MET A 1 -36.88 -18.92 2.53
N ALA A 2 -36.92 -18.74 1.22
CA ALA A 2 -35.94 -19.26 0.30
C ALA A 2 -34.68 -18.42 0.40
N ARG A 3 -33.60 -19.02 0.83
CA ARG A 3 -32.26 -18.44 0.83
C ARG A 3 -31.84 -18.36 -0.64
N THR A 4 -32.03 -17.21 -1.28
CA THR A 4 -31.45 -16.93 -2.60
C THR A 4 -29.93 -17.03 -2.47
N GLU A 5 -29.36 -18.14 -2.92
CA GLU A 5 -27.94 -18.26 -3.12
C GLU A 5 -27.50 -17.12 -4.06
N SER A 6 -26.85 -16.14 -3.52
CA SER A 6 -26.24 -15.04 -4.26
C SER A 6 -25.08 -15.62 -5.06
N LYS A 7 -25.36 -16.10 -6.28
CA LYS A 7 -24.32 -16.43 -7.24
C LYS A 7 -23.52 -15.14 -7.47
N THR A 8 -22.28 -15.15 -7.09
CA THR A 8 -21.35 -14.04 -7.38
C THR A 8 -21.39 -13.79 -8.88
N PRO A 9 -21.81 -12.61 -9.35
CA PRO A 9 -21.88 -12.36 -10.77
C PRO A 9 -20.47 -12.50 -11.38
N ILE A 10 -20.37 -13.05 -12.56
CA ILE A 10 -19.10 -13.32 -13.26
C ILE A 10 -18.20 -12.07 -13.31
N TRP A 11 -18.78 -10.90 -13.43
CA TRP A 11 -18.08 -9.61 -13.39
C TRP A 11 -17.41 -9.33 -12.05
N GLY A 12 -17.98 -9.83 -10.93
CA GLY A 12 -17.37 -9.74 -9.62
C GLY A 12 -16.08 -10.56 -9.54
N VAL A 13 -16.08 -11.75 -10.11
CA VAL A 13 -14.88 -12.61 -10.20
C VAL A 13 -13.83 -11.94 -11.07
N ILE A 14 -14.21 -11.40 -12.23
CA ILE A 14 -13.30 -10.68 -13.13
C ILE A 14 -12.67 -9.48 -12.42
N ALA A 15 -13.45 -8.71 -11.66
CA ALA A 15 -12.92 -7.56 -10.90
C ALA A 15 -11.89 -7.97 -9.85
N VAL A 16 -12.13 -9.08 -9.14
CA VAL A 16 -11.16 -9.62 -8.17
C VAL A 16 -9.89 -10.10 -8.87
N LEU A 17 -10.02 -10.82 -9.97
CA LEU A 17 -8.86 -11.28 -10.75
C LEU A 17 -8.05 -10.09 -11.31
N ALA A 18 -8.72 -9.04 -11.78
CA ALA A 18 -8.06 -7.82 -12.22
C ALA A 18 -7.30 -7.13 -11.08
N LEU A 19 -7.89 -7.06 -9.88
CA LEU A 19 -7.21 -6.52 -8.69
C LEU A 19 -5.95 -7.32 -8.35
N LEU A 20 -6.05 -8.64 -8.38
CA LEU A 20 -4.91 -9.51 -8.11
C LEU A 20 -3.81 -9.35 -9.18
N ALA A 21 -4.19 -9.25 -10.47
CA ALA A 21 -3.25 -9.05 -11.55
C ALA A 21 -2.51 -7.70 -11.47
N VAL A 22 -3.25 -6.62 -11.15
CA VAL A 22 -2.67 -5.29 -10.93
C VAL A 22 -1.74 -5.31 -9.71
N GLY A 23 -2.16 -5.92 -8.61
CA GLY A 23 -1.33 -6.06 -7.41
C GLY A 23 -0.05 -6.86 -7.68
N ALA A 24 -0.14 -7.97 -8.41
CA ALA A 24 1.01 -8.78 -8.79
C ALA A 24 1.97 -8.01 -9.72
N ASN A 25 1.45 -7.29 -10.71
CA ASN A 25 2.28 -6.46 -11.60
C ASN A 25 3.00 -5.35 -10.83
N PHE A 26 2.29 -4.70 -9.90
CA PHE A 26 2.87 -3.66 -9.05
C PHE A 26 3.98 -4.23 -8.15
N LEU A 27 3.74 -5.40 -7.54
CA LEU A 27 4.73 -6.08 -6.73
C LEU A 27 5.98 -6.46 -7.56
N LEU A 28 5.80 -6.98 -8.77
CA LEU A 28 6.90 -7.29 -9.67
C LEU A 28 7.73 -6.05 -10.02
N ARG A 29 7.09 -4.91 -10.27
CA ARG A 29 7.79 -3.65 -10.53
C ARG A 29 8.63 -3.22 -9.32
N ILE A 30 8.07 -3.26 -8.11
CA ILE A 30 8.81 -2.93 -6.88
C ILE A 30 10.02 -3.83 -6.66
N LEU A 31 9.90 -5.11 -7.01
CA LEU A 31 10.99 -6.07 -6.86
C LEU A 31 12.06 -5.91 -7.96
N SER A 32 11.66 -5.50 -9.16
CA SER A 32 12.56 -5.40 -10.32
C SER A 32 13.28 -4.05 -10.42
N ASP A 33 12.69 -2.98 -9.91
CA ASP A 33 13.24 -1.62 -9.99
C ASP A 33 13.73 -1.16 -8.62
N PRO A 34 15.06 -0.98 -8.44
CA PRO A 34 15.64 -0.45 -7.21
C PRO A 34 15.13 0.95 -6.84
N ALA A 35 14.78 1.78 -7.84
CA ALA A 35 14.26 3.12 -7.64
C ALA A 35 12.78 3.10 -7.17
N SER A 36 12.06 2.02 -7.42
CA SER A 36 10.69 1.85 -6.99
C SER A 36 10.61 1.78 -5.46
N GLY A 37 9.70 2.57 -4.87
CA GLY A 37 9.59 2.70 -3.41
C GLY A 37 10.74 3.49 -2.78
N MET A 38 11.25 4.50 -3.48
CA MET A 38 12.30 5.40 -2.99
C MET A 38 11.88 6.04 -1.65
N ASP A 39 10.63 6.50 -1.52
CA ASP A 39 10.12 7.07 -0.28
C ASP A 39 10.22 6.10 0.90
N PHE A 40 9.83 4.84 0.69
CA PHE A 40 10.00 3.81 1.72
C PHE A 40 11.46 3.65 2.13
N SER A 41 12.38 3.69 1.17
CA SER A 41 13.81 3.60 1.45
C SER A 41 14.31 4.79 2.28
N ILE A 42 13.81 6.00 2.00
CA ILE A 42 14.15 7.21 2.76
C ILE A 42 13.61 7.12 4.20
N TYR A 43 12.35 6.70 4.40
CA TYR A 43 11.79 6.50 5.73
C TYR A 43 12.56 5.45 6.53
N ARG A 44 12.92 4.33 5.88
CA ARG A 44 13.70 3.28 6.51
C ARG A 44 15.10 3.76 6.90
N LEU A 45 15.77 4.50 6.03
CA LEU A 45 17.09 5.10 6.36
C LEU A 45 16.97 6.09 7.51
N GLY A 46 15.93 6.97 7.49
CA GLY A 46 15.66 7.85 8.62
C GLY A 46 15.43 7.09 9.93
N ALA A 47 14.75 5.95 9.89
CA ALA A 47 14.62 5.09 11.07
C ALA A 47 15.94 4.48 11.52
N MET A 48 16.80 4.08 10.58
CA MET A 48 18.14 3.54 10.91
C MET A 48 19.02 4.59 11.56
N THR A 49 18.98 5.87 11.14
CA THR A 49 19.77 6.95 11.74
C THR A 49 19.43 7.20 13.21
N ILE A 50 18.21 6.87 13.65
CA ILE A 50 17.82 7.00 15.07
C ILE A 50 18.46 5.92 15.94
N PHE A 51 18.73 4.73 15.37
CA PHE A 51 19.21 3.57 16.13
C PHE A 51 20.71 3.37 16.08
N ASP A 52 21.41 3.99 15.14
CA ASP A 52 22.80 3.65 14.90
C ASP A 52 23.75 4.53 15.73
N ASN A 53 24.10 4.03 16.91
CA ASN A 53 25.14 4.62 17.75
C ASN A 53 26.56 4.36 17.24
N GLU A 54 26.79 3.50 16.24
CA GLU A 54 28.15 3.02 15.91
C GLU A 54 28.61 3.28 14.46
N GLY A 55 27.80 3.79 13.56
CA GLY A 55 28.22 3.91 12.17
C GLY A 55 27.57 5.01 11.34
N PHE A 56 26.38 5.41 11.66
CA PHE A 56 25.71 6.53 10.98
C PHE A 56 26.12 7.86 11.62
N THR A 57 27.24 8.40 11.18
CA THR A 57 27.66 9.77 11.52
C THR A 57 26.77 10.84 10.88
N GLN A 58 25.67 10.43 10.28
CA GLN A 58 24.78 11.35 9.55
C GLN A 58 23.61 11.77 10.43
N ASP A 59 23.40 13.08 10.50
CA ASP A 59 22.17 13.67 11.04
C ASP A 59 20.96 13.22 10.19
N LEU A 60 19.82 12.99 10.85
CA LEU A 60 18.55 12.66 10.19
C LEU A 60 18.20 13.62 9.04
N TYR A 61 18.56 14.88 9.19
CA TYR A 61 18.33 15.95 8.21
C TYR A 61 19.56 16.27 7.35
N SER A 62 20.50 15.35 7.25
CA SER A 62 21.62 15.51 6.33
C SER A 62 21.11 15.77 4.90
N PRO A 63 21.79 16.63 4.12
CA PRO A 63 21.39 16.95 2.73
C PRO A 63 21.25 15.73 1.82
N THR A 64 21.95 14.67 2.17
CA THR A 64 21.87 13.37 1.47
C THR A 64 21.99 12.25 2.48
N LEU A 65 21.15 11.22 2.35
CA LEU A 65 21.32 9.98 3.09
C LEU A 65 22.16 9.00 2.27
N ASN A 66 23.13 8.37 2.90
CA ASN A 66 24.00 7.40 2.24
C ASN A 66 23.62 5.98 2.66
N ASP A 67 23.28 5.14 1.69
CA ASP A 67 22.96 3.73 1.87
C ASP A 67 23.96 2.90 1.07
N HIS A 68 25.02 2.42 1.73
CA HIS A 68 26.08 1.61 1.08
C HIS A 68 26.63 2.19 -0.22
N GLY A 69 26.87 3.51 -0.26
CA GLY A 69 27.38 4.22 -1.44
C GLY A 69 26.31 4.71 -2.42
N VAL A 70 25.05 4.44 -2.16
CA VAL A 70 23.92 5.01 -2.94
C VAL A 70 23.42 6.26 -2.23
N ILE A 71 23.58 7.41 -2.89
CA ILE A 71 23.09 8.69 -2.38
C ILE A 71 21.58 8.76 -2.53
N LYS A 72 20.87 8.95 -1.43
CA LYS A 72 19.42 9.12 -1.38
C LYS A 72 19.06 10.58 -1.11
N PRO A 73 17.88 11.04 -1.52
CA PRO A 73 17.37 12.34 -1.14
C PRO A 73 17.32 12.52 0.38
N PRO A 74 17.35 13.79 0.87
CA PRO A 74 17.30 14.06 2.31
C PRO A 74 15.96 13.62 2.91
N PHE A 75 16.00 13.31 4.20
CA PHE A 75 14.77 13.04 4.96
C PHE A 75 14.08 14.38 5.25
N THR A 76 12.94 14.63 4.62
CA THR A 76 12.20 15.90 4.72
C THR A 76 10.97 15.82 5.62
N TYR A 77 10.76 14.70 6.28
CA TYR A 77 9.58 14.41 7.08
C TYR A 77 9.83 14.69 8.58
N PRO A 78 8.76 14.85 9.38
CA PRO A 78 8.91 14.97 10.83
C PRO A 78 9.61 13.75 11.45
N PRO A 79 10.38 13.91 12.54
CA PRO A 79 11.09 12.81 13.21
C PRO A 79 10.17 11.64 13.59
N PHE A 80 8.92 11.94 13.90
CA PHE A 80 7.89 10.95 14.20
C PHE A 80 7.69 9.94 13.05
N ALA A 81 7.83 10.36 11.80
CA ALA A 81 7.74 9.47 10.66
C ALA A 81 8.86 8.42 10.67
N ALA A 82 10.10 8.82 10.98
CA ALA A 82 11.20 7.88 11.15
C ALA A 82 10.94 6.89 12.30
N MET A 83 10.36 7.34 13.41
CA MET A 83 9.99 6.47 14.54
C MET A 83 8.96 5.41 14.16
N LEU A 84 7.96 5.76 13.33
CA LEU A 84 6.97 4.79 12.85
C LEU A 84 7.59 3.70 11.96
N PHE A 85 8.70 4.00 11.29
CA PHE A 85 9.38 3.06 10.42
C PHE A 85 10.45 2.23 11.12
N LEU A 86 10.63 2.37 12.44
CA LEU A 86 11.60 1.61 13.22
C LEU A 86 11.49 0.08 13.04
N PRO A 87 10.30 -0.53 12.99
CA PRO A 87 10.20 -1.96 12.75
C PRO A 87 10.82 -2.40 11.42
N PHE A 88 10.80 -1.51 10.42
CA PHE A 88 11.37 -1.78 9.09
C PHE A 88 12.89 -1.58 9.02
N ALA A 89 13.48 -0.85 9.98
CA ALA A 89 14.93 -0.67 10.05
C ALA A 89 15.67 -2.01 10.20
N PHE A 90 15.06 -2.96 10.92
CA PHE A 90 15.63 -4.28 11.21
C PHE A 90 15.31 -5.34 10.16
N MET A 91 14.54 -5.00 9.12
CA MET A 91 14.12 -5.94 8.08
C MET A 91 14.93 -5.75 6.79
N PRO A 92 15.13 -6.81 5.98
CA PRO A 92 15.63 -6.66 4.62
C PRO A 92 14.72 -5.70 3.83
N LEU A 93 15.32 -4.83 3.01
CA LEU A 93 14.60 -3.80 2.23
C LEU A 93 13.43 -4.37 1.42
N VAL A 94 13.66 -5.51 0.78
CA VAL A 94 12.64 -6.20 -0.04
C VAL A 94 11.43 -6.61 0.82
N VAL A 95 11.68 -7.17 2.00
CA VAL A 95 10.61 -7.60 2.92
C VAL A 95 9.79 -6.40 3.36
N GLY A 96 10.45 -5.30 3.74
CA GLY A 96 9.78 -4.07 4.13
C GLY A 96 8.90 -3.49 3.00
N LYS A 97 9.43 -3.44 1.77
CA LYS A 97 8.66 -3.00 0.59
C LYS A 97 7.42 -3.87 0.35
N VAL A 98 7.57 -5.19 0.41
CA VAL A 98 6.44 -6.14 0.26
C VAL A 98 5.39 -5.91 1.32
N LEU A 99 5.78 -5.78 2.59
CA LEU A 99 4.85 -5.54 3.70
C LEU A 99 4.11 -4.21 3.55
N MET A 100 4.78 -3.15 3.08
CA MET A 100 4.14 -1.85 2.80
C MET A 100 3.09 -1.96 1.71
N VAL A 101 3.38 -2.68 0.62
CA VAL A 101 2.40 -2.89 -0.46
C VAL A 101 1.21 -3.70 0.03
N LEU A 102 1.44 -4.80 0.73
CA LEU A 102 0.37 -5.63 1.28
C LEU A 102 -0.48 -4.84 2.28
N GLY A 103 0.16 -4.07 3.17
CA GLY A 103 -0.52 -3.18 4.10
C GLY A 103 -1.39 -2.14 3.39
N SER A 104 -0.88 -1.52 2.33
CA SER A 104 -1.62 -0.54 1.53
C SER A 104 -2.85 -1.16 0.86
N VAL A 105 -2.72 -2.37 0.32
CA VAL A 105 -3.87 -3.11 -0.27
C VAL A 105 -4.91 -3.44 0.80
N VAL A 106 -4.49 -3.90 1.97
CA VAL A 106 -5.40 -4.22 3.09
C VAL A 106 -6.15 -2.98 3.54
N VAL A 107 -5.46 -1.84 3.73
CA VAL A 107 -6.08 -0.57 4.12
C VAL A 107 -7.05 -0.07 3.03
N ALA A 108 -6.65 -0.13 1.75
CA ALA A 108 -7.52 0.25 0.63
C ALA A 108 -8.78 -0.64 0.56
N TRP A 109 -8.64 -1.94 0.78
CA TRP A 109 -9.77 -2.87 0.85
C TRP A 109 -10.70 -2.56 2.02
N TRP A 110 -10.13 -2.33 3.21
CA TRP A 110 -10.90 -1.96 4.39
C TRP A 110 -11.66 -0.66 4.16
N LEU A 111 -11.00 0.39 3.65
CA LEU A 111 -11.63 1.68 3.33
C LEU A 111 -12.76 1.52 2.31
N SER A 112 -12.53 0.76 1.24
CA SER A 112 -13.54 0.46 0.22
C SER A 112 -14.75 -0.25 0.81
N THR A 113 -14.53 -1.15 1.77
CA THR A 113 -15.60 -1.84 2.51
C THR A 113 -16.40 -0.86 3.38
N VAL A 114 -15.73 0.05 4.07
CA VAL A 114 -16.37 1.10 4.89
C VAL A 114 -17.24 2.00 4.01
N ILE A 115 -16.70 2.46 2.87
CA ILE A 115 -17.43 3.29 1.90
C ILE A 115 -18.65 2.56 1.37
N TYR A 116 -18.49 1.30 0.96
CA TYR A 116 -19.58 0.47 0.48
C TYR A 116 -20.72 0.35 1.51
N ASN A 117 -20.38 0.00 2.75
CA ASN A 117 -21.35 -0.16 3.83
C ASN A 117 -22.05 1.16 4.17
N TYR A 118 -21.30 2.28 4.19
CA TYR A 118 -21.85 3.60 4.46
C TYR A 118 -22.87 4.05 3.39
N VAL A 119 -22.57 3.84 2.12
CA VAL A 119 -23.48 4.19 1.01
C VAL A 119 -24.73 3.32 1.06
N ASN A 120 -24.57 2.02 1.28
CA ASN A 120 -25.67 1.08 1.34
C ASN A 120 -26.59 1.32 2.56
N ALA A 121 -26.04 1.69 3.71
CA ALA A 121 -26.82 2.03 4.90
C ALA A 121 -27.72 3.27 4.72
N ARG A 122 -27.40 4.14 3.76
CA ARG A 122 -28.21 5.31 3.38
C ARG A 122 -29.27 5.00 2.32
N GLY A 123 -29.51 3.73 2.01
CA GLY A 123 -30.47 3.31 0.98
C GLY A 123 -30.05 3.68 -0.45
N ARG A 124 -28.77 4.03 -0.65
CA ARG A 124 -28.22 4.31 -1.98
C ARG A 124 -27.46 3.07 -2.45
N GLU A 125 -27.95 2.46 -3.51
CA GLU A 125 -27.22 1.37 -4.18
C GLU A 125 -26.18 1.95 -5.11
N LEU A 126 -24.93 1.47 -5.00
CA LEU A 126 -23.90 1.80 -5.96
C LEU A 126 -24.25 1.14 -7.31
N PRO A 127 -24.24 1.89 -8.44
CA PRO A 127 -24.56 1.33 -9.77
C PRO A 127 -23.73 0.06 -10.09
N LEU A 128 -22.49 0.02 -9.61
CA LEU A 128 -21.58 -1.11 -9.76
C LEU A 128 -22.06 -2.38 -9.06
N GLN A 129 -22.84 -2.26 -7.98
CA GLN A 129 -23.32 -3.40 -7.20
C GLN A 129 -24.21 -4.35 -8.02
N ARG A 130 -24.96 -3.81 -8.97
CA ARG A 130 -25.83 -4.58 -9.86
C ARG A 130 -25.03 -5.51 -10.79
N TYR A 131 -23.84 -5.06 -11.23
CA TYR A 131 -23.01 -5.81 -12.18
C TYR A 131 -21.96 -6.67 -11.49
N PHE A 132 -21.36 -6.18 -10.43
CA PHE A 132 -20.20 -6.81 -9.79
C PHE A 132 -20.55 -7.51 -8.46
N GLY A 133 -21.74 -7.33 -7.93
CA GLY A 133 -22.11 -7.77 -6.60
C GLY A 133 -21.30 -7.04 -5.51
N ARG A 134 -21.45 -7.45 -4.26
CA ARG A 134 -20.77 -6.80 -3.12
C ARG A 134 -19.25 -6.87 -3.22
N VAL A 135 -18.70 -8.07 -3.36
CA VAL A 135 -17.24 -8.30 -3.37
C VAL A 135 -16.57 -7.64 -4.57
N GLY A 136 -17.18 -7.79 -5.76
CA GLY A 136 -16.66 -7.15 -6.97
C GLY A 136 -16.72 -5.63 -6.92
N THR A 137 -17.75 -5.03 -6.32
CA THR A 137 -17.82 -3.58 -6.12
C THR A 137 -16.71 -3.09 -5.20
N ILE A 138 -16.47 -3.78 -4.09
CA ILE A 138 -15.35 -3.45 -3.18
C ILE A 138 -14.00 -3.59 -3.91
N ALA A 139 -13.82 -4.64 -4.73
CA ALA A 139 -12.61 -4.83 -5.51
C ALA A 139 -12.37 -3.69 -6.52
N VAL A 140 -13.42 -3.25 -7.24
CA VAL A 140 -13.33 -2.11 -8.17
C VAL A 140 -12.99 -0.82 -7.43
N LEU A 141 -13.63 -0.54 -6.29
CA LEU A 141 -13.32 0.62 -5.47
C LEU A 141 -11.85 0.58 -4.97
N THR A 142 -11.38 -0.59 -4.54
CA THR A 142 -9.98 -0.78 -4.13
C THR A 142 -9.03 -0.52 -5.29
N LEU A 143 -9.33 -1.02 -6.49
CA LEU A 143 -8.54 -0.75 -7.70
C LEU A 143 -8.47 0.75 -8.01
N LEU A 144 -9.59 1.46 -7.91
CA LEU A 144 -9.63 2.91 -8.14
C LEU A 144 -8.78 3.67 -7.12
N VAL A 145 -8.85 3.30 -5.83
CA VAL A 145 -8.04 3.91 -4.78
C VAL A 145 -6.55 3.66 -5.03
N VAL A 146 -6.18 2.42 -5.37
CA VAL A 146 -4.80 2.06 -5.67
C VAL A 146 -4.31 2.77 -6.94
N ALA A 147 -5.12 2.84 -8.01
CA ALA A 147 -4.74 3.49 -9.26
C ALA A 147 -4.65 5.02 -9.16
N ALA A 148 -5.38 5.64 -8.24
CA ALA A 148 -5.35 7.09 -8.02
C ALA A 148 -4.21 7.54 -7.10
N GLY A 149 -3.47 6.61 -6.51
CA GLY A 149 -2.32 6.94 -5.66
C GLY A 149 -1.16 7.53 -6.46
N PRO A 150 -0.36 8.43 -5.87
CA PRO A 150 0.87 8.93 -6.48
C PRO A 150 1.92 7.80 -6.44
N TRP A 151 2.19 7.20 -7.57
CA TRP A 151 3.20 6.13 -7.74
C TRP A 151 4.44 6.63 -8.44
#